data_2b53ca091deed471fd804f63cb25a1da
#
_entry.id   2b53ca091deed471fd804f63cb25a1da
#
_cell.length_a   1.000
_cell.length_b   1.000
_cell.length_c   1.000
_cell.angle_alpha   90.00
_cell.angle_beta   90.00
_cell.angle_gamma   90.00
#
_symmetry.space_group_name_H-M   'P 1'
#
loop_
_entity.id
_entity.type
_entity.pdbx_description
1 polymer ?
#
loop_
_entity_poly.entity_id
_entity_poly.type
_entity_poly.pdbx_seq_one_letter_code
_entity_poly.pdbx_strand_id
1 'polypeptide(L)'
;RQASEIVKREAQRCGMPYVNDRWLGGTLTNFRTIRSRFSRLEELEELLQSPEISQYSKKMQAALQREYRKMYRNLHGIRTLDRLPQCLVVVDPKKEHNAVREARKMGIVSIALIDTDSDPDEVDLPIPGNDDSIRSIQLILSKLADAVLEGKAQGSEGATVAAAPVSSA
;
A
#
# COMPACT_ATOMS: atom_id res chain seq x y z
N ARG A 1 7.79 -6.81 -11.55
CA ARG A 1 8.24 -5.65 -12.36
C ARG A 1 7.10 -5.07 -13.19
N GLN A 2 6.31 -5.89 -13.88
CA GLN A 2 5.24 -5.45 -14.77
C GLN A 2 4.13 -4.68 -14.04
N ALA A 3 3.74 -5.14 -12.86
CA ALA A 3 2.68 -4.57 -12.04
C ALA A 3 3.07 -3.27 -11.32
N SER A 4 4.36 -3.03 -11.05
CA SER A 4 4.85 -1.99 -10.14
C SER A 4 4.28 -0.58 -10.42
N GLU A 5 4.42 -0.11 -11.66
CA GLU A 5 3.92 1.23 -12.05
C GLU A 5 2.39 1.28 -12.17
N ILE A 6 1.76 0.15 -12.53
CA ILE A 6 0.31 0.07 -12.64
C ILE A 6 -0.32 0.14 -11.25
N VAL A 7 0.18 -0.64 -10.29
CA VAL A 7 -0.26 -0.61 -8.88
C VAL A 7 -0.15 0.80 -8.32
N LYS A 8 1.01 1.46 -8.49
CA LYS A 8 1.22 2.82 -8.04
C LYS A 8 0.19 3.79 -8.63
N ARG A 9 0.02 3.78 -9.94
CA ARG A 9 -0.89 4.68 -10.66
C ARG A 9 -2.34 4.48 -10.23
N GLU A 10 -2.82 3.24 -10.20
CA GLU A 10 -4.22 2.96 -9.86
C GLU A 10 -4.51 3.21 -8.36
N ALA A 11 -3.58 2.88 -7.48
CA ALA A 11 -3.71 3.20 -6.06
C ALA A 11 -3.74 4.72 -5.81
N GLN A 12 -2.86 5.47 -6.47
CA GLN A 12 -2.88 6.95 -6.39
C GLN A 12 -4.17 7.54 -6.96
N ARG A 13 -4.71 6.98 -8.05
CA ARG A 13 -5.98 7.41 -8.66
C ARG A 13 -7.16 7.28 -7.68
N CYS A 14 -7.21 6.23 -6.90
CA CYS A 14 -8.26 6.03 -5.91
C CYS A 14 -7.86 6.47 -4.48
N GLY A 15 -6.67 7.07 -4.30
CA GLY A 15 -6.18 7.56 -3.00
C GLY A 15 -6.00 6.45 -1.97
N MET A 16 -5.49 5.28 -2.39
CA MET A 16 -5.21 4.14 -1.53
C MET A 16 -3.71 3.93 -1.32
N PRO A 17 -3.30 3.43 -0.15
CA PRO A 17 -1.92 3.03 0.10
C PRO A 17 -1.49 1.90 -0.84
N TYR A 18 -0.20 1.83 -1.15
CA TYR A 18 0.37 0.81 -2.04
C TYR A 18 1.80 0.44 -1.66
N VAL A 19 2.19 -0.77 -2.05
CA VAL A 19 3.58 -1.25 -2.03
C VAL A 19 3.91 -1.73 -3.44
N ASN A 20 4.82 -1.06 -4.12
CA ASN A 20 5.17 -1.34 -5.51
C ASN A 20 6.62 -1.79 -5.71
N ASP A 21 7.39 -1.92 -4.64
CA ASP A 21 8.77 -2.43 -4.67
C ASP A 21 8.83 -3.73 -3.84
N ARG A 22 9.25 -3.69 -2.61
CA ARG A 22 9.40 -4.87 -1.77
C ARG A 22 8.46 -4.82 -0.57
N TRP A 23 7.66 -5.87 -0.39
CA TRP A 23 6.93 -6.07 0.86
C TRP A 23 7.90 -6.31 2.01
N LEU A 24 7.83 -5.49 3.03
CA LEU A 24 8.64 -5.68 4.24
C LEU A 24 7.90 -6.62 5.17
N GLY A 25 8.58 -7.69 5.59
CA GLY A 25 8.02 -8.60 6.60
C GLY A 25 7.63 -7.81 7.86
N GLY A 26 6.42 -8.05 8.36
CA GLY A 26 5.87 -7.33 9.50
C GLY A 26 5.06 -6.07 9.15
N THR A 27 4.84 -5.78 7.87
CA THR A 27 4.06 -4.61 7.44
C THR A 27 2.67 -4.59 8.04
N LEU A 28 2.00 -5.72 8.16
CA LEU A 28 0.70 -5.86 8.82
C LEU A 28 0.84 -6.42 10.23
N THR A 29 1.62 -7.47 10.42
CA THR A 29 1.75 -8.17 11.71
C THR A 29 2.54 -7.40 12.76
N ASN A 30 3.40 -6.47 12.36
CA ASN A 30 4.16 -5.58 13.25
C ASN A 30 4.00 -4.12 12.83
N PHE A 31 2.76 -3.71 12.60
CA PHE A 31 2.40 -2.40 12.08
C PHE A 31 2.93 -1.25 12.94
N ARG A 32 2.96 -1.42 14.26
CA ARG A 32 3.51 -0.43 15.19
C ARG A 32 4.98 -0.11 14.89
N THR A 33 5.79 -1.12 14.60
CA THR A 33 7.20 -0.94 14.23
C THR A 33 7.34 -0.29 12.85
N ILE A 34 6.46 -0.61 11.91
CA ILE A 34 6.44 0.07 10.60
C ILE A 34 6.11 1.55 10.76
N ARG A 35 5.13 1.90 11.60
CA ARG A 35 4.80 3.30 11.89
C ARG A 35 5.99 4.08 12.48
N SER A 36 6.75 3.51 13.39
CA SER A 36 7.94 4.18 13.93
C SER A 36 9.01 4.45 12.86
N ARG A 37 9.03 3.67 11.77
CA ARG A 37 9.92 3.91 10.64
C ARG A 37 9.45 5.08 9.75
N PHE A 38 8.17 5.43 9.76
CA PHE A 38 7.69 6.63 9.08
C PHE A 38 8.27 7.90 9.73
N SER A 39 8.25 7.98 11.06
CA SER A 39 8.88 9.10 11.78
C SER A 39 10.37 9.22 11.42
N ARG A 40 11.07 8.08 11.36
CA ARG A 40 12.48 8.08 10.96
C ARG A 40 12.67 8.54 9.50
N LEU A 41 11.76 8.20 8.61
CA LEU A 41 11.80 8.67 7.21
C LEU A 41 11.61 10.20 7.14
N GLU A 42 10.69 10.75 7.95
CA GLU A 42 10.44 12.19 8.05
C GLU A 42 11.65 12.93 8.61
N GLU A 43 12.25 12.43 9.69
CA GLU A 43 13.50 12.98 10.23
C GLU A 43 14.61 13.03 9.19
N LEU A 44 14.76 11.98 8.39
CA LEU A 44 15.77 11.94 7.32
C LEU A 44 15.44 12.91 6.19
N GLU A 45 14.17 13.09 5.83
CA GLU A 45 13.74 14.10 4.84
C GLU A 45 14.08 15.51 5.31
N GLU A 46 13.73 15.85 6.53
CA GLU A 46 14.01 17.15 7.13
C GLU A 46 15.52 17.41 7.23
N LEU A 47 16.28 16.43 7.74
CA LEU A 47 17.73 16.54 7.87
C LEU A 47 18.43 16.74 6.53
N LEU A 48 18.03 16.00 5.50
CA LEU A 48 18.63 16.10 4.17
C LEU A 48 18.29 17.40 3.44
N GLN A 49 17.21 18.08 3.82
CA GLN A 49 16.81 19.38 3.30
C GLN A 49 17.36 20.54 4.13
N SER A 50 17.77 20.29 5.37
CA SER A 50 18.27 21.32 6.27
C SER A 50 19.72 21.68 5.98
N PRO A 51 20.17 22.91 6.33
CA PRO A 51 21.58 23.30 6.25
C PRO A 51 22.49 22.46 7.16
N GLU A 52 21.94 21.82 8.17
CA GLU A 52 22.66 21.00 9.15
C GLU A 52 23.39 19.82 8.50
N ILE A 53 22.89 19.32 7.37
CA ILE A 53 23.53 18.24 6.62
C ILE A 53 24.97 18.57 6.24
N SER A 54 25.32 19.84 6.04
CA SER A 54 26.67 20.30 5.70
C SER A 54 27.68 20.12 6.84
N GLN A 55 27.24 20.01 8.08
CA GLN A 55 28.07 19.76 9.27
C GLN A 55 28.57 18.32 9.35
N TYR A 56 27.90 17.40 8.65
CA TYR A 56 28.29 15.99 8.61
C TYR A 56 29.38 15.75 7.56
N SER A 57 30.26 14.78 7.84
CA SER A 57 31.26 14.37 6.86
C SER A 57 30.61 13.85 5.57
N LYS A 58 31.26 13.99 4.43
CA LYS A 58 30.76 13.49 3.12
C LYS A 58 30.41 12.00 3.17
N LYS A 59 31.15 11.19 3.94
CA LYS A 59 30.88 9.76 4.15
C LYS A 59 29.54 9.55 4.89
N MET A 60 29.28 10.35 5.93
CA MET A 60 28.03 10.29 6.69
C MET A 60 26.85 10.76 5.84
N GLN A 61 26.98 11.86 5.12
CA GLN A 61 25.94 12.36 4.20
C GLN A 61 25.54 11.27 3.18
N ALA A 62 26.52 10.61 2.58
CA ALA A 62 26.28 9.52 1.64
C ALA A 62 25.60 8.30 2.30
N ALA A 63 25.90 8.02 3.58
CA ALA A 63 25.24 6.95 4.33
C ALA A 63 23.77 7.29 4.62
N LEU A 64 23.48 8.52 5.11
CA LEU A 64 22.11 9.01 5.35
C LEU A 64 21.28 9.03 4.08
N GLN A 65 21.84 9.47 2.96
CA GLN A 65 21.15 9.46 1.67
C GLN A 65 20.80 8.04 1.19
N ARG A 66 21.69 7.06 1.43
CA ARG A 66 21.41 5.64 1.10
C ARG A 66 20.31 5.07 1.99
N GLU A 67 20.35 5.37 3.29
CA GLU A 67 19.30 4.99 4.25
C GLU A 67 17.96 5.55 3.81
N TYR A 68 17.88 6.85 3.56
CA TYR A 68 16.68 7.54 3.07
C TYR A 68 16.12 6.91 1.81
N ARG A 69 16.93 6.74 0.76
CA ARG A 69 16.49 6.15 -0.51
C ARG A 69 15.91 4.74 -0.33
N LYS A 70 16.53 3.93 0.53
CA LYS A 70 16.06 2.58 0.83
C LYS A 70 14.71 2.61 1.57
N MET A 71 14.58 3.47 2.56
CA MET A 71 13.34 3.61 3.34
C MET A 71 12.21 4.20 2.49
N TYR A 72 12.48 5.27 1.76
CA TYR A 72 11.53 5.94 0.88
C TYR A 72 10.94 4.96 -0.13
N ARG A 73 11.79 4.21 -0.83
CA ARG A 73 11.36 3.24 -1.85
C ARG A 73 10.37 2.21 -1.30
N ASN A 74 10.59 1.72 -0.09
CA ASN A 74 9.76 0.66 0.49
C ASN A 74 8.55 1.17 1.27
N LEU A 75 8.58 2.39 1.80
CA LEU A 75 7.59 2.89 2.75
C LEU A 75 6.73 4.03 2.22
N HIS A 76 7.18 4.71 1.16
CA HIS A 76 6.50 5.91 0.66
C HIS A 76 5.01 5.67 0.33
N GLY A 77 4.69 4.57 -0.34
CA GLY A 77 3.32 4.28 -0.76
C GLY A 77 2.37 3.91 0.38
N ILE A 78 2.88 3.55 1.55
CA ILE A 78 2.07 3.20 2.74
C ILE A 78 2.14 4.26 3.84
N ARG A 79 2.75 5.39 3.59
CA ARG A 79 2.97 6.47 4.57
C ARG A 79 1.66 7.02 5.15
N THR A 80 0.58 7.03 4.35
CA THR A 80 -0.76 7.49 4.74
C THR A 80 -1.58 6.43 5.46
N LEU A 81 -1.03 5.25 5.71
CA LEU A 81 -1.73 4.16 6.37
C LEU A 81 -1.73 4.35 7.90
N ASP A 82 -2.81 4.91 8.44
CA ASP A 82 -2.94 5.18 9.88
C ASP A 82 -3.43 3.97 10.68
N ARG A 83 -4.14 3.05 10.03
CA ARG A 83 -4.71 1.83 10.62
C ARG A 83 -4.55 0.65 9.67
N LEU A 84 -4.68 -0.56 10.20
CA LEU A 84 -4.68 -1.77 9.38
C LEU A 84 -5.78 -1.69 8.31
N PRO A 85 -5.49 -2.07 7.06
CA PRO A 85 -6.47 -2.11 5.99
C PRO A 85 -7.48 -3.22 6.24
N GLN A 86 -8.69 -3.08 5.72
CA GLN A 86 -9.72 -4.12 5.76
C GLN A 86 -9.58 -5.13 4.62
N CYS A 87 -8.91 -4.71 3.55
CA CYS A 87 -8.69 -5.54 2.36
C CYS A 87 -7.29 -5.28 1.80
N LEU A 88 -6.67 -6.32 1.25
CA LEU A 88 -5.40 -6.29 0.56
C LEU A 88 -5.57 -6.80 -0.86
N VAL A 89 -5.18 -6.00 -1.85
CA VAL A 89 -5.13 -6.43 -3.27
C VAL A 89 -3.71 -6.84 -3.61
N VAL A 90 -3.54 -8.04 -4.15
CA VAL A 90 -2.23 -8.63 -4.47
C VAL A 90 -2.20 -9.02 -5.95
N VAL A 91 -1.09 -8.76 -6.60
CA VAL A 91 -0.78 -9.29 -7.94
C VAL A 91 0.33 -10.32 -7.78
N ASP A 92 0.11 -11.54 -8.24
CA ASP A 92 1.01 -12.68 -8.09
C ASP A 92 1.24 -13.07 -6.61
N PRO A 93 0.27 -13.75 -5.98
CA PRO A 93 0.37 -14.14 -4.57
C PRO A 93 1.51 -15.12 -4.30
N LYS A 94 1.97 -15.87 -5.30
CA LYS A 94 3.12 -16.77 -5.18
C LYS A 94 4.41 -16.00 -4.91
N LYS A 95 4.65 -14.89 -5.62
CA LYS A 95 5.79 -14.00 -5.37
C LYS A 95 5.62 -13.19 -4.09
N GLU A 96 4.39 -12.73 -3.81
CA GLU A 96 4.06 -11.89 -2.66
C GLU A 96 3.47 -12.69 -1.48
N HIS A 97 3.84 -13.98 -1.34
CA HIS A 97 3.31 -14.88 -0.31
C HIS A 97 3.44 -14.35 1.13
N ASN A 98 4.43 -13.49 1.40
CA ASN A 98 4.57 -12.86 2.71
C ASN A 98 3.41 -11.91 3.03
N ALA A 99 2.95 -11.13 2.04
CA ALA A 99 1.82 -10.23 2.19
C ALA A 99 0.52 -11.01 2.44
N VAL A 100 0.30 -12.09 1.67
CA VAL A 100 -0.86 -12.96 1.82
C VAL A 100 -0.90 -13.65 3.19
N ARG A 101 0.23 -14.20 3.65
CA ARG A 101 0.33 -14.82 4.98
C ARG A 101 0.08 -13.82 6.11
N GLU A 102 0.60 -12.60 6.00
CA GLU A 102 0.35 -11.56 6.99
C GLU A 102 -1.11 -11.12 6.99
N ALA A 103 -1.74 -10.93 5.83
CA ALA A 103 -3.14 -10.59 5.71
C ALA A 103 -4.02 -11.68 6.38
N ARG A 104 -3.80 -12.95 6.05
CA ARG A 104 -4.51 -14.09 6.66
C ARG A 104 -4.35 -14.13 8.19
N LYS A 105 -3.13 -13.89 8.68
CA LYS A 105 -2.85 -13.85 10.14
C LYS A 105 -3.58 -12.72 10.84
N MET A 106 -3.80 -11.60 10.16
CA MET A 106 -4.46 -10.42 10.70
C MET A 106 -5.97 -10.39 10.44
N GLY A 107 -6.53 -11.40 9.76
CA GLY A 107 -7.95 -11.43 9.37
C GLY A 107 -8.31 -10.38 8.32
N ILE A 108 -7.37 -9.97 7.50
CA ILE A 108 -7.54 -8.99 6.43
C ILE A 108 -7.91 -9.75 5.16
N VAL A 109 -9.03 -9.37 4.53
CA VAL A 109 -9.49 -10.00 3.28
C VAL A 109 -8.48 -9.77 2.17
N SER A 110 -8.06 -10.84 1.51
CA SER A 110 -7.11 -10.82 0.39
C SER A 110 -7.83 -11.04 -0.94
N ILE A 111 -7.63 -10.11 -1.88
CA ILE A 111 -8.06 -10.23 -3.28
C ILE A 111 -6.81 -10.37 -4.11
N ALA A 112 -6.69 -11.42 -4.92
CA ALA A 112 -5.47 -11.61 -5.69
C ALA A 112 -5.74 -11.91 -7.17
N LEU A 113 -4.96 -11.27 -8.04
CA LEU A 113 -4.81 -11.70 -9.42
C LEU A 113 -3.88 -12.90 -9.44
N ILE A 114 -4.41 -14.05 -9.87
CA ILE A 114 -3.71 -15.33 -9.87
C ILE A 114 -3.56 -15.88 -11.29
N ASP A 115 -2.42 -16.44 -11.58
CA ASP A 115 -2.16 -17.23 -12.79
C ASP A 115 -2.18 -18.72 -12.45
N THR A 116 -1.93 -19.55 -13.43
CA THR A 116 -1.97 -21.02 -13.34
C THR A 116 -0.96 -21.64 -12.38
N ASP A 117 0.04 -20.89 -11.95
CA ASP A 117 1.09 -21.33 -11.03
C ASP A 117 0.83 -20.99 -9.55
N SER A 118 -0.31 -20.36 -9.26
CA SER A 118 -0.70 -19.90 -7.91
C SER A 118 -1.85 -20.76 -7.37
N ASP A 119 -1.85 -20.99 -6.06
CA ASP A 119 -2.92 -21.72 -5.36
C ASP A 119 -4.08 -20.77 -5.03
N PRO A 120 -5.30 -20.99 -5.57
CA PRO A 120 -6.46 -20.16 -5.26
C PRO A 120 -6.91 -20.23 -3.80
N ASP A 121 -6.61 -21.32 -3.09
CA ASP A 121 -7.00 -21.50 -1.69
C ASP A 121 -6.15 -20.69 -0.70
N GLU A 122 -5.07 -20.09 -1.17
CA GLU A 122 -4.24 -19.19 -0.36
C GLU A 122 -4.84 -17.79 -0.17
N VAL A 123 -5.83 -17.40 -0.98
CA VAL A 123 -6.45 -16.07 -0.96
C VAL A 123 -7.97 -16.15 -0.79
N ASP A 124 -8.59 -15.10 -0.26
CA ASP A 124 -10.03 -15.11 0.00
C ASP A 124 -10.86 -14.91 -1.29
N LEU A 125 -10.40 -14.05 -2.18
CA LEU A 125 -11.06 -13.74 -3.45
C LEU A 125 -10.05 -13.83 -4.61
N PRO A 126 -9.91 -15.01 -5.24
CA PRO A 126 -9.04 -15.18 -6.40
C PRO A 126 -9.68 -14.60 -7.66
N ILE A 127 -8.91 -13.83 -8.44
CA ILE A 127 -9.26 -13.34 -9.77
C ILE A 127 -8.36 -14.06 -10.77
N PRO A 128 -8.87 -15.02 -11.53
CA PRO A 128 -8.05 -15.73 -12.51
C PRO A 128 -7.68 -14.80 -13.68
N GLY A 129 -6.41 -14.76 -14.01
CA GLY A 129 -5.92 -13.96 -15.14
C GLY A 129 -4.40 -13.99 -15.24
N ASN A 130 -3.87 -13.44 -16.32
CA ASN A 130 -2.43 -13.41 -16.56
C ASN A 130 -1.80 -12.27 -15.74
N ASP A 131 -0.95 -12.62 -14.80
CA ASP A 131 -0.25 -11.71 -13.87
C ASP A 131 1.10 -11.18 -14.41
N ASP A 132 1.54 -11.68 -15.55
CA ASP A 132 2.73 -11.19 -16.28
C ASP A 132 2.37 -10.20 -17.40
N SER A 133 1.12 -10.20 -17.86
CA SER A 133 0.65 -9.32 -18.93
C SER A 133 0.28 -7.93 -18.41
N ILE A 134 0.99 -6.90 -18.85
CA ILE A 134 0.73 -5.50 -18.52
C ILE A 134 -0.74 -5.12 -18.79
N ARG A 135 -1.32 -5.58 -19.90
CA ARG A 135 -2.71 -5.26 -20.28
C ARG A 135 -3.72 -5.93 -19.35
N SER A 136 -3.49 -7.18 -18.97
CA SER A 136 -4.35 -7.92 -18.02
C SER A 136 -4.32 -7.25 -16.65
N ILE A 137 -3.13 -7.02 -16.11
CA ILE A 137 -2.93 -6.34 -14.82
C ILE A 137 -3.60 -4.97 -14.83
N GLN A 138 -3.39 -4.16 -15.86
CA GLN A 138 -3.97 -2.83 -15.98
C GLN A 138 -5.50 -2.87 -16.00
N LEU A 139 -6.10 -3.78 -16.79
CA LEU A 139 -7.55 -3.91 -16.88
C LEU A 139 -8.15 -4.24 -15.51
N ILE A 140 -7.61 -5.24 -14.83
CA ILE A 140 -8.13 -5.72 -13.54
C ILE A 140 -7.95 -4.68 -12.45
N LEU A 141 -6.75 -4.11 -12.31
CA LEU A 141 -6.48 -3.10 -11.29
C LEU A 141 -7.28 -1.81 -11.53
N SER A 142 -7.51 -1.40 -12.78
CA SER A 142 -8.35 -0.23 -13.07
C SER A 142 -9.80 -0.47 -12.64
N LYS A 143 -10.35 -1.67 -12.85
CA LYS A 143 -11.71 -2.02 -12.40
C LYS A 143 -11.82 -2.07 -10.89
N LEU A 144 -10.82 -2.62 -10.20
CA LEU A 144 -10.77 -2.59 -8.73
C LEU A 144 -10.68 -1.16 -8.18
N ALA A 145 -9.89 -0.30 -8.81
CA ALA A 145 -9.79 1.10 -8.42
C ALA A 145 -11.10 1.87 -8.68
N ASP A 146 -11.82 1.58 -9.77
CA ASP A 146 -13.15 2.14 -10.05
C ASP A 146 -14.13 1.75 -8.94
N ALA A 147 -14.17 0.47 -8.55
CA ALA A 147 -15.02 0.00 -7.45
C ALA A 147 -14.69 0.68 -6.11
N VAL A 148 -13.41 0.94 -5.83
CA VAL A 148 -13.00 1.71 -4.63
C VAL A 148 -13.52 3.15 -4.69
N LEU A 149 -13.47 3.80 -5.86
CA LEU A 149 -13.99 5.17 -6.03
C LEU A 149 -15.50 5.21 -5.86
N GLU A 150 -16.23 4.25 -6.42
CA GLU A 150 -17.67 4.11 -6.24
C GLU A 150 -18.03 3.90 -4.77
N GLY A 151 -17.36 3.01 -4.07
CA GLY A 151 -17.56 2.77 -2.65
C GLY A 151 -17.30 4.00 -1.77
N LYS A 152 -16.28 4.79 -2.12
CA LYS A 152 -15.99 6.06 -1.44
C LYS A 152 -17.10 7.09 -1.65
N ALA A 153 -17.63 7.22 -2.86
CA ALA A 153 -18.72 8.13 -3.18
C ALA A 153 -19.99 7.76 -2.38
N GLN A 154 -20.38 6.50 -2.36
CA GLN A 154 -21.53 6.01 -1.59
C GLN A 154 -21.35 6.19 -0.08
N GLY A 155 -20.13 5.95 0.45
CA GLY A 155 -19.84 6.16 1.86
C GLY A 155 -19.93 7.62 2.29
N SER A 156 -19.59 8.57 1.42
CA SER A 156 -19.72 10.01 1.69
C SER A 156 -21.19 10.48 1.67
N GLU A 157 -22.02 9.94 0.80
CA GLU A 157 -23.47 10.22 0.76
C GLU A 157 -24.18 9.68 2.01
N GLY A 158 -23.84 8.46 2.46
CA GLY A 158 -24.40 7.88 3.68
C GLY A 158 -24.05 8.67 4.95
N ALA A 159 -22.86 9.25 5.02
CA ALA A 159 -22.43 10.08 6.14
C ALA A 159 -23.19 11.44 6.19
N THR A 160 -23.58 11.96 5.04
CA THR A 160 -24.33 13.24 4.94
C THR A 160 -25.80 13.07 5.38
N VAL A 161 -26.38 11.90 5.15
CA VAL A 161 -27.76 11.59 5.57
C VAL A 161 -27.87 11.34 7.07
N ALA A 162 -26.82 10.84 7.72
CA ALA A 162 -26.79 10.61 9.18
C ALA A 162 -26.62 11.89 10.02
N ALA A 163 -26.33 13.03 9.41
CA ALA A 163 -26.08 14.32 10.08
C ALA A 163 -27.27 15.29 10.05
N ALA A 164 -28.47 14.85 9.66
CA ALA A 164 -29.66 15.69 9.72
C ALA A 164 -30.09 15.87 11.19
N PRO A 165 -30.24 17.13 11.72
CA PRO A 165 -30.64 17.35 13.11
C PRO A 165 -32.07 16.93 13.30
N VAL A 166 -32.30 16.10 14.33
CA VAL A 166 -33.66 15.84 14.83
C VAL A 166 -34.15 17.15 15.44
N SER A 167 -35.04 17.84 14.73
CA SER A 167 -35.76 18.98 15.26
C SER A 167 -36.65 18.51 16.41
N SER A 168 -36.33 18.90 17.63
CA SER A 168 -37.21 18.78 18.80
C SER A 168 -38.34 19.78 18.67
N ALA A 169 -39.54 19.26 18.53
CA ALA A 169 -40.78 20.00 18.85
C ALA A 169 -41.20 19.64 20.27
#